data_88b5a554e60fc5a82b8e9750cfa75c9a
#
_entry.id   88b5a554e60fc5a82b8e9750cfa75c9a
#
_cell.length_a   1.000
_cell.length_b   1.000
_cell.length_c   1.000
_cell.angle_alpha   90.00
_cell.angle_beta   90.00
_cell.angle_gamma   90.00
#
_symmetry.space_group_name_H-M   'P 1'
#
loop_
_entity.id
_entity.type
_entity.pdbx_description
1 polymer ?
#
loop_
_entity_poly.entity_id
_entity_poly.type
_entity_poly.pdbx_seq_one_letter_code
_entity_poly.pdbx_strand_id
1 'polypeptide(L)'
;CGFVIFHIPLPLILAYFACYNVYKKVGYMKNKCIVVGVTAGIAAYKICQLVSSLKKQGNEVHVIMTKEAEKFVTPLTFQTLSSQKVITDMFTVDYTPDVHHISLAKKADLFVVAPATANIIAKIAHGLADDMLTTTFLASTCPKLIVPAMNTNMLNNPITQDNIAT
;
A
#
# COMPACT_ATOMS: atom_id res chain seq x y z
N CYS A 1 -18.39 1.11 6.31
CA CYS A 1 -16.93 1.20 6.09
C CYS A 1 -16.73 1.92 4.77
N GLY A 2 -16.35 3.20 4.82
CA GLY A 2 -16.20 3.99 3.59
C GLY A 2 -14.80 3.82 3.00
N PHE A 3 -14.72 3.34 1.76
CA PHE A 3 -13.50 3.44 0.95
C PHE A 3 -13.32 4.90 0.54
N VAL A 4 -12.15 5.45 0.74
CA VAL A 4 -11.80 6.76 0.18
C VAL A 4 -10.88 6.52 -1.01
N ILE A 5 -11.49 6.51 -2.20
CA ILE A 5 -10.76 6.46 -3.47
C ILE A 5 -10.59 7.88 -3.95
N PHE A 6 -9.34 8.33 -4.14
CA PHE A 6 -9.06 9.60 -4.77
C PHE A 6 -9.02 9.43 -6.29
N HIS A 7 -10.07 9.87 -6.96
CA HIS A 7 -10.08 10.02 -8.40
C HIS A 7 -9.39 11.34 -8.77
N ILE A 8 -8.19 11.27 -9.34
CA ILE A 8 -7.47 12.44 -9.83
C ILE A 8 -7.06 12.18 -11.28
N PRO A 9 -7.63 12.88 -12.26
CA PRO A 9 -7.24 12.72 -13.66
C PRO A 9 -6.01 13.59 -13.96
N LEU A 10 -4.87 13.00 -14.38
CA LEU A 10 -3.76 13.59 -15.16
C LEU A 10 -2.40 12.85 -15.00
N PRO A 11 -1.51 12.83 -16.02
CA PRO A 11 -0.37 11.91 -16.08
C PRO A 11 0.77 12.34 -15.15
N LEU A 12 1.71 11.47 -14.86
CA LEU A 12 2.97 11.51 -14.06
C LEU A 12 3.13 12.59 -12.94
N ILE A 13 2.64 13.79 -13.13
CA ILE A 13 2.55 14.87 -12.12
C ILE A 13 1.64 14.44 -10.96
N LEU A 14 0.68 13.58 -11.22
CA LEU A 14 -0.33 13.13 -10.27
C LEU A 14 0.15 12.09 -9.28
N ALA A 15 1.11 11.27 -9.63
CA ALA A 15 1.75 10.42 -8.62
C ALA A 15 2.44 11.29 -7.55
N TYR A 16 2.92 12.49 -7.92
CA TYR A 16 3.42 13.48 -6.97
C TYR A 16 2.29 14.12 -6.15
N PHE A 17 1.18 14.48 -6.80
CA PHE A 17 0.00 15.07 -6.14
C PHE A 17 -0.75 14.05 -5.28
N ALA A 18 -0.86 12.80 -5.72
CA ALA A 18 -1.46 11.73 -4.95
C ALA A 18 -0.63 11.43 -3.69
N CYS A 19 0.69 11.28 -3.82
CA CYS A 19 1.58 11.18 -2.66
C CYS A 19 1.49 12.43 -1.75
N TYR A 20 1.40 13.62 -2.31
CA TYR A 20 1.27 14.88 -1.55
C TYR A 20 -0.08 14.99 -0.81
N ASN A 21 -1.18 14.58 -1.42
CA ASN A 21 -2.50 14.56 -0.77
C ASN A 21 -2.63 13.46 0.27
N VAL A 22 -2.03 12.28 0.03
CA VAL A 22 -1.84 11.25 1.06
C VAL A 22 -1.03 11.84 2.22
N TYR A 23 0.03 12.59 1.91
CA TYR A 23 0.84 13.29 2.88
C TYR A 23 0.03 14.27 3.74
N LYS A 24 -0.83 15.08 3.13
CA LYS A 24 -1.71 16.00 3.86
C LYS A 24 -2.73 15.27 4.74
N LYS A 25 -3.30 14.17 4.28
CA LYS A 25 -4.36 13.46 5.00
C LYS A 25 -3.83 12.54 6.09
N VAL A 26 -2.68 11.91 5.85
CA VAL A 26 -2.01 11.01 6.80
C VAL A 26 -1.02 11.77 7.71
N GLY A 27 -0.62 12.99 7.30
CA GLY A 27 0.35 13.84 8.00
C GLY A 27 -0.11 14.36 9.37
N TYR A 28 -1.36 14.13 9.75
CA TYR A 28 -1.87 14.45 11.10
C TYR A 28 -1.94 13.22 12.02
N MET A 29 -1.59 12.01 11.52
CA MET A 29 -1.61 10.79 12.33
C MET A 29 -0.32 10.69 13.13
N LYS A 30 -0.46 10.52 14.44
CA LYS A 30 0.66 10.29 15.37
C LYS A 30 0.36 9.06 16.22
N ASN A 31 1.40 8.30 16.55
CA ASN A 31 1.31 7.09 17.38
C ASN A 31 0.29 6.07 16.84
N LYS A 32 0.25 5.90 15.52
CA LYS A 32 -0.62 4.97 14.80
C LYS A 32 0.17 3.85 14.16
N CYS A 33 -0.44 2.69 14.04
CA CYS A 33 0.08 1.58 13.24
C CYS A 33 -0.42 1.72 11.81
N ILE A 34 0.50 1.97 10.88
CA ILE A 34 0.17 2.18 9.45
C ILE A 34 0.79 1.05 8.63
N VAL A 35 -0.04 0.34 7.89
CA VAL A 35 0.43 -0.67 6.93
C VAL A 35 0.48 -0.04 5.54
N VAL A 36 1.63 -0.16 4.88
CA VAL A 36 1.87 0.36 3.52
C VAL A 36 2.11 -0.81 2.58
N GLY A 37 1.17 -1.06 1.70
CA GLY A 37 1.28 -2.03 0.62
C GLY A 37 1.93 -1.38 -0.60
N VAL A 38 3.08 -1.89 -1.04
CA VAL A 38 3.83 -1.37 -2.19
C VAL A 38 3.73 -2.35 -3.35
N THR A 39 3.19 -1.89 -4.49
CA THR A 39 3.07 -2.70 -5.70
C THR A 39 4.02 -2.25 -6.81
N ALA A 40 4.10 -3.05 -7.88
CA ALA A 40 5.04 -2.83 -8.97
C ALA A 40 4.73 -1.57 -9.78
N GLY A 41 5.68 -0.68 -9.88
CA GLY A 41 5.59 0.51 -10.70
C GLY A 41 6.69 1.51 -10.39
N ILE A 42 7.02 2.34 -11.34
CA ILE A 42 8.09 3.34 -11.16
C ILE A 42 7.82 4.24 -9.94
N ALA A 43 6.57 4.52 -9.61
CA ALA A 43 6.21 5.34 -8.47
C ALA A 43 6.56 4.72 -7.09
N ALA A 44 6.99 3.45 -7.03
CA ALA A 44 7.41 2.78 -5.79
C ALA A 44 8.53 3.53 -5.07
N TYR A 45 9.49 4.15 -5.80
CA TYR A 45 10.58 4.91 -5.19
C TYR A 45 10.08 6.12 -4.38
N LYS A 46 8.94 6.72 -4.76
CA LYS A 46 8.34 7.85 -4.04
C LYS A 46 7.78 7.46 -2.68
N ILE A 47 7.41 6.18 -2.52
CA ILE A 47 6.86 5.66 -1.28
C ILE A 47 7.93 5.59 -0.18
N CYS A 48 9.21 5.52 -0.55
CA CYS A 48 10.32 5.63 0.40
C CYS A 48 10.22 6.93 1.23
N GLN A 49 9.91 8.04 0.57
CA GLN A 49 9.73 9.33 1.26
C GLN A 49 8.49 9.32 2.16
N LEU A 50 7.38 8.71 1.70
CA LEU A 50 6.17 8.57 2.50
C LEU A 50 6.46 7.78 3.79
N VAL A 51 7.07 6.59 3.68
CA VAL A 51 7.42 5.73 4.81
C VAL A 51 8.33 6.47 5.80
N SER A 52 9.40 7.12 5.29
CA SER A 52 10.31 7.93 6.12
C SER A 52 9.59 9.01 6.91
N SER A 53 8.65 9.70 6.28
CA SER A 53 7.93 10.79 6.92
C SER A 53 6.90 10.33 7.93
N LEU A 54 6.18 9.25 7.64
CA LEU A 54 5.26 8.64 8.60
C LEU A 54 6.02 8.18 9.85
N LYS A 55 7.20 7.58 9.67
CA LYS A 55 8.07 7.16 10.77
C LYS A 55 8.54 8.35 11.60
N LYS A 56 8.99 9.45 10.96
CA LYS A 56 9.43 10.68 11.64
C LYS A 56 8.31 11.34 12.46
N GLN A 57 7.05 11.12 12.10
CA GLN A 57 5.88 11.61 12.84
C GLN A 57 5.54 10.77 14.06
N GLY A 58 6.32 9.71 14.35
CA GLY A 58 6.12 8.83 15.51
C GLY A 58 5.17 7.67 15.25
N ASN A 59 4.83 7.38 13.99
CA ASN A 59 4.00 6.23 13.66
C ASN A 59 4.82 4.93 13.61
N GLU A 60 4.18 3.81 13.89
CA GLU A 60 4.69 2.49 13.58
C GLU A 60 4.31 2.16 12.13
N VAL A 61 5.30 1.95 11.26
CA VAL A 61 5.06 1.74 9.83
C VAL A 61 5.53 0.35 9.43
N HIS A 62 4.61 -0.47 8.97
CA HIS A 62 4.89 -1.79 8.40
C HIS A 62 4.73 -1.73 6.89
N VAL A 63 5.67 -2.35 6.17
CA VAL A 63 5.65 -2.38 4.71
C VAL A 63 5.46 -3.81 4.23
N ILE A 64 4.48 -4.00 3.35
CA ILE A 64 4.27 -5.24 2.59
C ILE A 64 4.57 -4.93 1.12
N MET A 65 5.41 -5.74 0.49
CA MET A 65 5.75 -5.58 -0.93
C MET A 65 5.28 -6.77 -1.74
N THR A 66 4.78 -6.51 -2.95
CA THR A 66 4.62 -7.59 -3.93
C THR A 66 6.00 -7.99 -4.50
N LYS A 67 6.14 -9.23 -4.95
CA LYS A 67 7.40 -9.72 -5.56
C LYS A 67 7.87 -8.85 -6.73
N GLU A 68 6.94 -8.33 -7.51
CA GLU A 68 7.24 -7.46 -8.65
C GLU A 68 7.71 -6.07 -8.19
N ALA A 69 7.27 -5.60 -7.01
CA ALA A 69 7.71 -4.32 -6.45
C ALA A 69 9.20 -4.35 -6.08
N GLU A 70 9.72 -5.50 -5.69
CA GLU A 70 11.15 -5.68 -5.34
C GLU A 70 12.10 -5.36 -6.51
N LYS A 71 11.60 -5.43 -7.75
CA LYS A 71 12.37 -5.07 -8.95
C LYS A 71 12.56 -3.55 -9.11
N PHE A 72 11.77 -2.73 -8.42
CA PHE A 72 11.85 -1.26 -8.47
C PHE A 72 12.55 -0.67 -7.25
N VAL A 73 12.29 -1.23 -6.07
CA VAL A 73 12.90 -0.83 -4.79
C VAL A 73 13.14 -2.08 -3.96
N THR A 74 14.33 -2.22 -3.40
CA THR A 74 14.63 -3.40 -2.59
C THR A 74 13.92 -3.37 -1.23
N PRO A 75 13.54 -4.53 -0.67
CA PRO A 75 12.98 -4.60 0.69
C PRO A 75 13.87 -3.95 1.75
N LEU A 76 15.19 -4.04 1.58
CA LEU A 76 16.16 -3.43 2.49
C LEU A 76 15.98 -1.92 2.62
N THR A 77 15.63 -1.22 1.53
CA THR A 77 15.37 0.23 1.56
C THR A 77 14.21 0.55 2.51
N PHE A 78 13.09 -0.13 2.36
CA PHE A 78 11.92 0.10 3.22
C PHE A 78 12.16 -0.36 4.66
N GLN A 79 12.89 -1.45 4.86
CA GLN A 79 13.26 -1.92 6.19
C GLN A 79 14.10 -0.88 6.94
N THR A 80 15.06 -0.26 6.27
CA THR A 80 15.87 0.81 6.85
C THR A 80 15.03 2.04 7.21
N LEU A 81 14.09 2.43 6.35
CA LEU A 81 13.25 3.62 6.54
C LEU A 81 12.18 3.43 7.61
N SER A 82 11.57 2.26 7.70
CA SER A 82 10.51 1.95 8.66
C SER A 82 11.03 1.46 10.01
N SER A 83 12.29 0.96 10.06
CA SER A 83 12.86 0.21 11.18
C SER A 83 12.04 -1.03 11.55
N GLN A 84 11.36 -1.62 10.57
CA GLN A 84 10.54 -2.83 10.69
C GLN A 84 10.90 -3.80 9.56
N LYS A 85 10.79 -5.11 9.81
CA LYS A 85 10.97 -6.13 8.77
C LYS A 85 9.94 -5.92 7.66
N VAL A 86 10.39 -5.89 6.42
CA VAL A 86 9.49 -5.84 5.25
C VAL A 86 8.98 -7.23 4.95
N ILE A 87 7.69 -7.36 4.68
CA ILE A 87 7.05 -8.64 4.40
C ILE A 87 6.82 -8.74 2.90
N THR A 88 7.38 -9.77 2.29
CA THR A 88 7.31 -10.00 0.82
C THR A 88 6.65 -11.32 0.47
N ASP A 89 6.58 -12.25 1.42
CA ASP A 89 6.03 -13.58 1.22
C ASP A 89 5.12 -13.96 2.40
N MET A 90 4.09 -14.76 2.09
CA MET A 90 3.14 -15.28 3.09
C MET A 90 3.74 -16.42 3.92
N PHE A 91 4.69 -17.14 3.37
CA PHE A 91 5.27 -18.37 3.93
C PHE A 91 6.77 -18.19 4.24
N THR A 92 7.13 -17.10 4.91
CA THR A 92 8.51 -17.00 5.42
C THR A 92 8.73 -18.01 6.55
N VAL A 93 9.85 -18.73 6.50
CA VAL A 93 10.27 -19.75 7.48
C VAL A 93 10.74 -19.09 8.78
N ASP A 94 10.00 -18.15 9.30
CA ASP A 94 10.24 -17.65 10.66
C ASP A 94 9.30 -18.42 11.59
N TYR A 95 9.87 -19.24 12.45
CA TYR A 95 9.18 -20.07 13.47
C TYR A 95 8.48 -19.22 14.55
N THR A 96 7.90 -18.10 14.18
CA THR A 96 7.02 -17.36 15.09
C THR A 96 5.62 -17.95 14.99
N PRO A 97 4.96 -18.29 16.11
CA PRO A 97 3.61 -18.87 16.10
C PRO A 97 2.55 -17.89 15.63
N ASP A 98 2.95 -16.70 15.20
CA ASP A 98 2.03 -15.62 14.84
C ASP A 98 1.81 -15.58 13.32
N VAL A 99 0.56 -15.64 12.93
CA VAL A 99 0.15 -15.53 11.53
C VAL A 99 0.23 -14.06 11.13
N HIS A 100 1.38 -13.64 10.58
CA HIS A 100 1.74 -12.25 10.32
C HIS A 100 0.64 -11.42 9.63
N HIS A 101 -0.07 -11.99 8.65
CA HIS A 101 -1.14 -11.25 7.96
C HIS A 101 -2.36 -10.98 8.86
N ILE A 102 -2.64 -11.85 9.83
CA ILE A 102 -3.77 -11.66 10.76
C ILE A 102 -3.41 -10.68 11.87
N SER A 103 -2.23 -10.82 12.47
CA SER A 103 -1.79 -9.92 13.54
C SER A 103 -1.64 -8.50 13.03
N LEU A 104 -1.04 -8.33 11.84
CA LEU A 104 -0.88 -7.03 11.21
C LEU A 104 -2.21 -6.40 10.79
N ALA A 105 -3.14 -7.20 10.23
CA ALA A 105 -4.48 -6.74 9.87
C ALA A 105 -5.28 -6.24 11.07
N LYS A 106 -5.15 -6.90 12.23
CA LYS A 106 -5.81 -6.49 13.49
C LYS A 106 -5.20 -5.26 14.12
N LYS A 107 -3.86 -5.09 13.99
CA LYS A 107 -3.10 -3.99 14.61
C LYS A 107 -3.24 -2.69 13.82
N ALA A 108 -3.50 -2.75 12.52
CA ALA A 108 -3.50 -1.60 11.64
C ALA A 108 -4.58 -0.58 12.00
N ASP A 109 -4.19 0.68 12.15
CA ASP A 109 -5.10 1.84 12.24
C ASP A 109 -5.43 2.39 10.84
N LEU A 110 -4.55 2.18 9.86
CA LEU A 110 -4.72 2.58 8.46
C LEU A 110 -3.97 1.63 7.54
N PHE A 111 -4.60 1.23 6.45
CA PHE A 111 -3.95 0.47 5.38
C PHE A 111 -3.84 1.34 4.12
N VAL A 112 -2.62 1.58 3.65
CA VAL A 112 -2.33 2.37 2.44
C VAL A 112 -1.78 1.45 1.36
N VAL A 113 -2.40 1.40 0.19
CA VAL A 113 -1.82 0.72 -0.99
C VAL A 113 -1.30 1.78 -1.95
N ALA A 114 0.01 1.92 -1.99
CA ALA A 114 0.69 2.94 -2.78
C ALA A 114 2.10 2.47 -3.22
N PRO A 115 2.41 2.52 -4.53
CA PRO A 115 1.49 2.76 -5.62
C PRO A 115 0.53 1.57 -5.79
N ALA A 116 -0.70 1.81 -6.27
CA ALA A 116 -1.64 0.75 -6.59
C ALA A 116 -1.72 0.55 -8.11
N THR A 117 -1.29 -0.60 -8.60
CA THR A 117 -1.41 -0.99 -10.01
C THR A 117 -2.84 -1.39 -10.36
N ALA A 118 -3.20 -1.40 -11.65
CA ALA A 118 -4.48 -1.93 -12.10
C ALA A 118 -4.70 -3.38 -11.63
N ASN A 119 -3.65 -4.20 -11.62
CA ASN A 119 -3.70 -5.58 -11.15
C ASN A 119 -4.13 -5.66 -9.68
N ILE A 120 -3.47 -4.89 -8.78
CA ILE A 120 -3.82 -4.95 -7.36
C ILE A 120 -5.22 -4.41 -7.09
N ILE A 121 -5.64 -3.35 -7.82
CA ILE A 121 -6.99 -2.80 -7.72
C ILE A 121 -8.02 -3.85 -8.12
N ALA A 122 -7.80 -4.55 -9.24
CA ALA A 122 -8.68 -5.63 -9.69
C ALA A 122 -8.74 -6.78 -8.66
N LYS A 123 -7.61 -7.20 -8.11
CA LYS A 123 -7.56 -8.24 -7.06
C LYS A 123 -8.38 -7.83 -5.82
N ILE A 124 -8.19 -6.60 -5.35
CA ILE A 124 -8.90 -6.06 -4.19
C ILE A 124 -10.42 -6.01 -4.46
N ALA A 125 -10.83 -5.48 -5.61
CA ALA A 125 -12.24 -5.36 -6.00
C ALA A 125 -12.96 -6.72 -6.06
N HIS A 126 -12.23 -7.78 -6.47
CA HIS A 126 -12.80 -9.13 -6.61
C HIS A 126 -12.50 -10.05 -5.41
N GLY A 127 -11.89 -9.54 -4.33
CA GLY A 127 -11.57 -10.32 -3.14
C GLY A 127 -10.54 -11.42 -3.35
N LEU A 128 -9.63 -11.26 -4.34
CA LEU A 128 -8.53 -12.19 -4.56
C LEU A 128 -7.44 -11.98 -3.52
N ALA A 129 -7.08 -13.05 -2.81
CA ALA A 129 -6.11 -13.04 -1.72
C ALA A 129 -5.02 -14.11 -1.96
N ASP A 130 -4.24 -13.91 -3.03
CA ASP A 130 -3.23 -14.85 -3.51
C ASP A 130 -1.78 -14.44 -3.15
N ASP A 131 -1.62 -13.31 -2.47
CA ASP A 131 -0.34 -12.83 -1.96
C ASP A 131 -0.50 -12.19 -0.56
N MET A 132 0.64 -11.89 0.09
CA MET A 132 0.66 -11.33 1.45
C MET A 132 -0.09 -10.00 1.54
N LEU A 133 0.01 -9.13 0.52
CA LEU A 133 -0.62 -7.82 0.52
C LEU A 133 -2.14 -7.95 0.46
N THR A 134 -2.65 -8.69 -0.52
CA THR A 134 -4.09 -8.87 -0.74
C THR A 134 -4.75 -9.63 0.39
N THR A 135 -4.07 -10.65 0.95
CA THR A 135 -4.56 -11.40 2.10
C THR A 135 -4.67 -10.52 3.35
N THR A 136 -3.63 -9.73 3.66
CA THR A 136 -3.65 -8.80 4.80
C THR A 136 -4.69 -7.71 4.59
N PHE A 137 -4.83 -7.19 3.37
CA PHE A 137 -5.81 -6.18 3.02
C PHE A 137 -7.24 -6.69 3.23
N LEU A 138 -7.54 -7.91 2.78
CA LEU A 138 -8.87 -8.53 2.93
C LEU A 138 -9.20 -8.80 4.41
N ALA A 139 -8.21 -9.24 5.21
CA ALA A 139 -8.39 -9.51 6.64
C ALA A 139 -8.50 -8.23 7.49
N SER A 140 -8.09 -7.07 6.96
CA SER A 140 -8.03 -5.81 7.68
C SER A 140 -9.38 -5.12 7.76
N THR A 141 -9.75 -4.60 8.93
CA THR A 141 -11.00 -3.85 9.18
C THR A 141 -10.79 -2.34 9.32
N CYS A 142 -9.55 -1.87 9.35
CA CYS A 142 -9.23 -0.45 9.45
C CYS A 142 -9.60 0.31 8.15
N PRO A 143 -9.64 1.67 8.20
CA PRO A 143 -9.75 2.49 6.99
C PRO A 143 -8.66 2.13 5.97
N LYS A 144 -9.03 2.17 4.70
CA LYS A 144 -8.16 1.80 3.58
C LYS A 144 -8.00 2.98 2.63
N LEU A 145 -6.77 3.20 2.15
CA LEU A 145 -6.44 4.23 1.18
C LEU A 145 -5.73 3.59 0.00
N ILE A 146 -6.32 3.68 -1.17
CA ILE A 146 -5.75 3.17 -2.42
C ILE A 146 -5.31 4.34 -3.28
N VAL A 147 -4.05 4.31 -3.73
CA VAL A 147 -3.41 5.36 -4.52
C VAL A 147 -3.06 4.82 -5.90
N PRO A 148 -3.97 4.91 -6.89
CA PRO A 148 -3.73 4.40 -8.24
C PRO A 148 -2.51 5.05 -8.90
N ALA A 149 -1.66 4.24 -9.53
CA ALA A 149 -0.52 4.69 -10.31
C ALA A 149 -0.28 3.73 -11.48
N MET A 150 -0.63 4.18 -12.68
CA MET A 150 -0.53 3.40 -13.91
C MET A 150 -0.52 4.29 -15.14
N ASN A 151 -0.32 3.70 -16.31
CA ASN A 151 -0.48 4.39 -17.59
C ASN A 151 -1.89 4.96 -17.74
N THR A 152 -2.02 6.11 -18.39
CA THR A 152 -3.31 6.82 -18.54
C THR A 152 -4.37 5.98 -19.25
N ASN A 153 -3.99 5.23 -20.28
CA ASN A 153 -4.94 4.36 -20.98
C ASN A 153 -5.43 3.21 -20.10
N MET A 154 -4.55 2.68 -19.23
CA MET A 154 -4.94 1.67 -18.23
C MET A 154 -5.91 2.27 -17.20
N LEU A 155 -5.64 3.49 -16.74
CA LEU A 155 -6.50 4.17 -15.78
C LEU A 155 -7.89 4.47 -16.38
N ASN A 156 -7.93 4.94 -17.62
CA ASN A 156 -9.18 5.29 -18.31
C ASN A 156 -9.93 4.07 -18.90
N ASN A 157 -9.37 2.88 -18.79
CA ASN A 157 -10.05 1.66 -19.23
C ASN A 157 -11.32 1.44 -18.39
N PRO A 158 -12.49 1.19 -19.02
CA PRO A 158 -13.74 0.99 -18.30
C PRO A 158 -13.65 -0.06 -17.19
N ILE A 159 -13.00 -1.20 -17.45
CA ILE A 159 -12.84 -2.26 -16.43
C ILE A 159 -12.04 -1.76 -15.22
N THR A 160 -11.00 -0.93 -15.46
CA THR A 160 -10.23 -0.34 -14.37
C THR A 160 -11.07 0.65 -13.56
N GLN A 161 -11.88 1.45 -14.24
CA GLN A 161 -12.79 2.40 -13.59
C GLN A 161 -13.87 1.68 -12.78
N ASP A 162 -14.45 0.60 -13.30
CA ASP A 162 -15.42 -0.24 -12.59
C ASP A 162 -14.79 -0.84 -11.32
N ASN A 163 -13.56 -1.38 -11.42
CA ASN A 163 -12.84 -1.92 -10.26
C ASN A 163 -12.47 -0.83 -9.22
N ILE A 164 -12.31 0.42 -9.64
CA ILE A 164 -12.07 1.55 -8.72
C ILE A 164 -13.36 1.96 -8.02
N ALA A 165 -14.51 1.84 -8.69
CA ALA A 165 -15.81 2.24 -8.14
C ALA A 165 -16.42 1.20 -7.17
N THR A 166 -15.95 -0.07 -7.22
CA THR A 166 -16.38 -1.17 -6.35
C THR A 166 -15.86 -0.99 -4.92
#